data_86c2dde4726932031f6044068dd9d4a1
#
_entry.id   86c2dde4726932031f6044068dd9d4a1
#
_cell.length_a   1.000
_cell.length_b   1.000
_cell.length_c   1.000
_cell.angle_alpha   90.00
_cell.angle_beta   90.00
_cell.angle_gamma   90.00
#
_symmetry.space_group_name_H-M   'P 1'
#
loop_
_entity.id
_entity.type
_entity.pdbx_description
1 polymer ?
#
loop_
_entity_poly.entity_id
_entity_poly.type
_entity_poly.pdbx_seq_one_letter_code
_entity_poly.pdbx_strand_id
1 'polypeptide(L)'
;MPTANVLGIFAHVDTTLQAIRDLRAKGFSNLTVYTPVPVEEIEAEVEEVRPLSKVRLFTLVGGVTGTLTAFFLTIWSSLKWSLVTGGKDPVSIPPFIIIAFELTILLGGLSSALAILILGRLPRLRPSLTYDPRFTVDRFGVAVACPTDKAETAKSVLSAAGAEEVRR
;
A
#
# COMPACT_ATOMS: atom_id res chain seq x y z
N MET A 1 -17.61 18.39 9.29
CA MET A 1 -18.65 17.69 10.07
C MET A 1 -17.96 16.67 10.94
N PRO A 2 -18.35 16.46 12.20
CA PRO A 2 -17.74 15.44 13.04
C PRO A 2 -18.02 14.07 12.42
N THR A 3 -16.94 13.31 12.18
CA THR A 3 -17.01 11.95 11.65
C THR A 3 -16.94 10.97 12.82
N ALA A 4 -17.88 10.03 12.88
CA ALA A 4 -17.87 8.93 13.80
C ALA A 4 -17.31 7.68 13.09
N ASN A 5 -16.52 6.89 13.80
CA ASN A 5 -16.08 5.59 13.34
C ASN A 5 -16.86 4.52 14.09
N VAL A 6 -17.57 3.67 13.37
CA VAL A 6 -18.28 2.51 13.94
C VAL A 6 -17.55 1.26 13.49
N LEU A 7 -17.18 0.40 14.45
CA LEU A 7 -16.46 -0.84 14.21
C LEU A 7 -17.32 -2.03 14.57
N GLY A 8 -17.56 -2.94 13.63
CA GLY A 8 -18.16 -4.25 13.86
C GLY A 8 -17.10 -5.34 13.84
N ILE A 9 -17.17 -6.29 14.76
CA ILE A 9 -16.27 -7.44 14.86
C ILE A 9 -17.07 -8.70 14.53
N PHE A 10 -16.53 -9.54 13.65
CA PHE A 10 -17.18 -10.74 13.13
C PHE A 10 -16.29 -11.97 13.29
N ALA A 11 -16.91 -13.13 13.50
CA ALA A 11 -16.21 -14.41 13.57
C ALA A 11 -16.05 -15.11 12.23
N HIS A 12 -16.96 -14.85 11.28
CA HIS A 12 -17.05 -15.57 10.01
C HIS A 12 -16.98 -14.66 8.79
N VAL A 13 -16.41 -15.18 7.70
CA VAL A 13 -16.33 -14.48 6.41
C VAL A 13 -17.70 -14.11 5.87
N ASP A 14 -18.66 -15.05 5.92
CA ASP A 14 -20.01 -14.87 5.35
C ASP A 14 -20.75 -13.70 6.00
N THR A 15 -20.70 -13.61 7.33
CA THR A 15 -21.34 -12.50 8.08
C THR A 15 -20.64 -11.17 7.79
N THR A 16 -19.32 -11.20 7.59
CA THR A 16 -18.54 -10.01 7.20
C THR A 16 -18.93 -9.52 5.80
N LEU A 17 -19.06 -10.43 4.83
CA LEU A 17 -19.50 -10.11 3.47
C LEU A 17 -20.92 -9.54 3.46
N GLN A 18 -21.84 -10.15 4.22
CA GLN A 18 -23.20 -9.65 4.34
C GLN A 18 -23.21 -8.22 4.91
N ALA A 19 -22.43 -7.97 5.97
CA ALA A 19 -22.31 -6.63 6.56
C ALA A 19 -21.80 -5.59 5.54
N ILE A 20 -20.79 -5.94 4.73
CA ILE A 20 -20.25 -5.05 3.69
C ILE A 20 -21.32 -4.71 2.65
N ARG A 21 -22.07 -5.70 2.15
CA ARG A 21 -23.13 -5.53 1.17
C ARG A 21 -24.27 -4.67 1.70
N ASP A 22 -24.73 -4.94 2.92
CA ASP A 22 -25.81 -4.19 3.55
C ASP A 22 -25.43 -2.74 3.83
N LEU A 23 -24.17 -2.48 4.22
CA LEU A 23 -23.66 -1.12 4.39
C LEU A 23 -23.60 -0.37 3.05
N ARG A 24 -23.13 -1.02 1.99
CA ARG A 24 -23.10 -0.42 0.65
C ARG A 24 -24.50 -0.14 0.10
N ALA A 25 -25.43 -1.06 0.29
CA ALA A 25 -26.82 -0.87 -0.11
C ALA A 25 -27.47 0.35 0.59
N LYS A 26 -26.99 0.71 1.80
CA LYS A 26 -27.42 1.91 2.52
C LYS A 26 -26.58 3.16 2.21
N GLY A 27 -25.67 3.07 1.23
CA GLY A 27 -24.89 4.22 0.74
C GLY A 27 -23.66 4.57 1.58
N PHE A 28 -23.15 3.65 2.40
CA PHE A 28 -21.87 3.82 3.09
C PHE A 28 -20.74 3.43 2.14
N SER A 29 -19.91 4.39 1.72
CA SER A 29 -18.79 4.17 0.79
C SER A 29 -17.43 4.09 1.48
N ASN A 30 -17.28 4.72 2.65
CA ASN A 30 -16.01 4.76 3.36
C ASN A 30 -15.89 3.61 4.37
N LEU A 31 -15.59 2.42 3.83
CA LEU A 31 -15.44 1.19 4.59
C LEU A 31 -13.96 0.82 4.67
N THR A 32 -13.51 0.41 5.86
CA THR A 32 -12.19 -0.21 6.06
C THR A 32 -12.40 -1.60 6.64
N VAL A 33 -11.91 -2.62 5.95
CA VAL A 33 -12.05 -4.00 6.39
C VAL A 33 -10.70 -4.52 6.89
N TYR A 34 -10.71 -5.19 8.03
CA TYR A 34 -9.56 -5.83 8.64
C TYR A 34 -9.76 -7.34 8.57
N THR A 35 -8.77 -8.05 8.03
CA THR A 35 -8.81 -9.51 7.89
C THR A 35 -7.50 -10.11 8.39
N PRO A 36 -7.52 -11.25 9.10
CA PRO A 36 -6.31 -11.91 9.58
C PRO A 36 -5.48 -12.51 8.43
N VAL A 37 -6.15 -12.91 7.36
CA VAL A 37 -5.56 -13.44 6.13
C VAL A 37 -6.23 -12.79 4.91
N PRO A 38 -5.56 -12.71 3.75
CA PRO A 38 -6.19 -12.27 2.51
C PRO A 38 -7.35 -13.20 2.16
N VAL A 39 -8.55 -12.65 1.95
CA VAL A 39 -9.76 -13.37 1.53
C VAL A 39 -10.24 -12.74 0.23
N GLU A 40 -10.09 -13.47 -0.89
CA GLU A 40 -10.41 -12.97 -2.24
C GLU A 40 -11.84 -12.46 -2.37
N GLU A 41 -12.80 -13.14 -1.72
CA GLU A 41 -14.21 -12.76 -1.73
C GLU A 41 -14.44 -11.39 -1.07
N ILE A 42 -13.76 -11.12 0.04
CA ILE A 42 -13.83 -9.82 0.72
C ILE A 42 -13.11 -8.75 -0.10
N GLU A 43 -11.96 -9.08 -0.68
CA GLU A 43 -11.22 -8.16 -1.55
C GLU A 43 -12.05 -7.77 -2.76
N ALA A 44 -12.67 -8.72 -3.44
CA ALA A 44 -13.54 -8.48 -4.60
C ALA A 44 -14.74 -7.59 -4.25
N GLU A 45 -15.34 -7.78 -3.07
CA GLU A 45 -16.46 -6.98 -2.62
C GLU A 45 -16.03 -5.56 -2.22
N VAL A 46 -14.82 -5.38 -1.68
CA VAL A 46 -14.28 -4.07 -1.26
C VAL A 46 -13.63 -3.33 -2.42
N GLU A 47 -13.12 -4.02 -3.43
CA GLU A 47 -12.48 -3.40 -4.61
C GLU A 47 -13.47 -2.63 -5.47
N GLU A 48 -13.72 -1.40 -5.12
CA GLU A 48 -13.88 -0.36 -6.14
C GLU A 48 -12.51 -0.21 -6.83
N VAL A 49 -12.52 -0.19 -8.18
CA VAL A 49 -11.34 -0.05 -9.07
C VAL A 49 -10.21 0.72 -8.39
N ARG A 50 -9.28 0.00 -7.77
CA ARG A 50 -8.12 0.65 -7.12
C ARG A 50 -7.27 1.28 -8.22
N PRO A 51 -7.03 2.58 -8.19
CA PRO A 51 -6.11 3.19 -9.14
C PRO A 51 -4.74 2.51 -9.00
N LEU A 52 -4.07 2.30 -10.14
CA LEU A 52 -2.74 1.72 -10.20
C LEU A 52 -1.83 2.32 -9.10
N SER A 53 -1.19 1.45 -8.33
CA SER A 53 -0.33 1.89 -7.23
C SER A 53 0.73 2.88 -7.71
N LYS A 54 0.80 4.05 -7.07
CA LYS A 54 1.82 5.06 -7.35
C LYS A 54 3.25 4.57 -7.11
N VAL A 55 3.42 3.47 -6.37
CA VAL A 55 4.74 2.85 -6.13
C VAL A 55 5.44 2.50 -7.44
N ARG A 56 4.70 2.04 -8.46
CA ARG A 56 5.26 1.75 -9.80
C ARG A 56 5.95 2.95 -10.43
N LEU A 57 5.39 4.14 -10.26
CA LEU A 57 5.97 5.38 -10.77
C LEU A 57 7.29 5.71 -10.06
N PHE A 58 7.33 5.54 -8.73
CA PHE A 58 8.56 5.74 -7.96
C PHE A 58 9.66 4.76 -8.35
N THR A 59 9.32 3.49 -8.56
CA THR A 59 10.27 2.47 -9.04
C THR A 59 10.82 2.84 -10.41
N LEU A 60 9.96 3.27 -11.33
CA LEU A 60 10.38 3.68 -12.67
C LEU A 60 11.33 4.88 -12.63
N VAL A 61 10.96 5.94 -11.89
CA VAL A 61 11.79 7.14 -11.73
C VAL A 61 13.12 6.78 -11.08
N GLY A 62 13.13 5.96 -10.04
CA GLY A 62 14.34 5.48 -9.39
C GLY A 62 15.25 4.69 -10.33
N GLY A 63 14.69 3.77 -11.11
CA GLY A 63 15.42 2.97 -12.07
C GLY A 63 16.04 3.84 -13.19
N VAL A 64 15.27 4.73 -13.79
CA VAL A 64 15.76 5.66 -14.82
C VAL A 64 16.87 6.56 -14.27
N THR A 65 16.68 7.10 -13.07
CA THR A 65 17.70 7.92 -12.40
C THR A 65 18.97 7.10 -12.14
N GLY A 66 18.82 5.83 -11.71
CA GLY A 66 19.94 4.91 -11.53
C GLY A 66 20.77 4.70 -12.79
N THR A 67 20.10 4.40 -13.89
CA THR A 67 20.74 4.22 -15.20
C THR A 67 21.50 5.47 -15.65
N LEU A 68 20.84 6.63 -15.59
CA LEU A 68 21.46 7.90 -16.01
C LEU A 68 22.66 8.27 -15.11
N THR A 69 22.52 8.08 -13.80
CA THR A 69 23.61 8.35 -12.85
C THR A 69 24.80 7.44 -13.10
N ALA A 70 24.56 6.15 -13.40
CA ALA A 70 25.64 5.19 -13.68
C ALA A 70 26.43 5.58 -14.93
N PHE A 71 25.75 5.86 -16.03
CA PHE A 71 26.43 6.29 -17.26
C PHE A 71 27.15 7.63 -17.06
N PHE A 72 26.52 8.57 -16.39
CA PHE A 72 27.16 9.85 -16.07
C PHE A 72 28.47 9.64 -15.28
N LEU A 73 28.42 8.90 -14.19
CA LEU A 73 29.59 8.66 -13.33
C LEU A 73 30.68 7.89 -14.05
N THR A 74 30.34 6.83 -14.78
CA THR A 74 31.33 6.00 -15.50
C THR A 74 32.00 6.77 -16.63
N ILE A 75 31.25 7.49 -17.45
CA ILE A 75 31.80 8.30 -18.54
C ILE A 75 32.63 9.47 -17.99
N TRP A 76 32.10 10.20 -17.00
CA TRP A 76 32.78 11.33 -16.40
C TRP A 76 34.10 10.93 -15.73
N SER A 77 34.11 9.83 -14.95
CA SER A 77 35.33 9.35 -14.31
C SER A 77 36.38 8.86 -15.33
N SER A 78 35.95 8.16 -16.37
CA SER A 78 36.82 7.68 -17.43
C SER A 78 37.45 8.82 -18.23
N LEU A 79 36.76 9.92 -18.45
CA LEU A 79 37.29 11.09 -19.10
C LEU A 79 38.24 11.91 -18.21
N LYS A 80 37.97 11.93 -16.89
CA LYS A 80 38.83 12.63 -15.91
C LYS A 80 40.15 11.92 -15.66
N TRP A 81 40.11 10.58 -15.60
CA TRP A 81 41.27 9.74 -15.46
C TRP A 81 41.39 8.80 -16.66
N SER A 82 41.89 9.31 -17.77
CA SER A 82 42.06 8.57 -19.01
C SER A 82 43.23 7.56 -18.93
N LEU A 83 42.95 6.44 -18.27
CA LEU A 83 43.86 5.30 -18.22
C LEU A 83 43.59 4.41 -19.44
N VAL A 84 44.52 4.46 -20.40
CA VAL A 84 44.47 3.57 -21.59
C VAL A 84 45.15 2.27 -21.21
N THR A 85 44.37 1.22 -20.91
CA THR A 85 44.88 -0.13 -20.59
C THR A 85 44.44 -1.09 -21.70
N GLY A 86 45.40 -1.84 -22.25
CA GLY A 86 45.13 -2.89 -23.23
C GLY A 86 44.53 -2.39 -24.55
N GLY A 87 44.80 -1.14 -24.95
CA GLY A 87 44.33 -0.58 -26.23
C GLY A 87 42.83 -0.31 -26.30
N LYS A 88 42.12 -0.31 -25.19
CA LYS A 88 40.67 0.03 -25.13
C LYS A 88 40.48 1.53 -24.97
N ASP A 89 39.45 2.05 -25.65
CA ASP A 89 39.05 3.45 -25.48
C ASP A 89 38.68 3.75 -24.02
N PRO A 90 39.00 4.95 -23.50
CA PRO A 90 38.63 5.38 -22.16
C PRO A 90 37.14 5.25 -21.89
N VAL A 91 36.28 5.50 -22.86
CA VAL A 91 34.83 5.33 -22.79
C VAL A 91 34.44 4.00 -23.45
N SER A 92 34.37 2.95 -22.66
CA SER A 92 33.97 1.62 -23.12
C SER A 92 32.57 1.27 -22.59
N ILE A 93 31.56 1.29 -23.46
CA ILE A 93 30.15 1.10 -23.10
C ILE A 93 29.85 -0.28 -22.50
N PRO A 94 30.36 -1.42 -23.03
CA PRO A 94 30.00 -2.74 -22.51
C PRO A 94 30.24 -2.94 -21.00
N PRO A 95 31.39 -2.58 -20.41
CA PRO A 95 31.56 -2.67 -18.96
C PRO A 95 30.68 -1.67 -18.17
N PHE A 96 30.32 -0.52 -18.77
CA PHE A 96 29.46 0.46 -18.11
C PHE A 96 28.00 -0.01 -17.97
N ILE A 97 27.54 -0.90 -18.86
CA ILE A 97 26.21 -1.51 -18.78
C ILE A 97 26.05 -2.31 -17.48
N ILE A 98 27.11 -2.99 -17.00
CA ILE A 98 27.06 -3.75 -15.77
C ILE A 98 26.78 -2.81 -14.58
N ILE A 99 27.52 -1.70 -14.50
CA ILE A 99 27.35 -0.69 -13.45
C ILE A 99 25.97 -0.01 -13.57
N ALA A 100 25.54 0.28 -14.81
CA ALA A 100 24.22 0.87 -15.07
C ALA A 100 23.09 -0.06 -14.60
N PHE A 101 23.18 -1.35 -14.88
CA PHE A 101 22.23 -2.35 -14.43
C PHE A 101 22.15 -2.40 -12.88
N GLU A 102 23.31 -2.42 -12.23
CA GLU A 102 23.38 -2.49 -10.76
C GLU A 102 22.80 -1.24 -10.10
N LEU A 103 23.15 -0.04 -10.57
CA LEU A 103 22.56 1.21 -10.05
C LEU A 103 21.06 1.33 -10.35
N THR A 104 20.62 0.82 -11.49
CA THR A 104 19.19 0.78 -11.84
C THR A 104 18.41 -0.03 -10.82
N ILE A 105 18.89 -1.23 -10.47
CA ILE A 105 18.24 -2.08 -9.46
C ILE A 105 18.32 -1.45 -8.07
N LEU A 106 19.48 -0.93 -7.69
CA LEU A 106 19.69 -0.31 -6.38
C LEU A 106 18.76 0.89 -6.18
N LEU A 107 18.76 1.86 -7.09
CA LEU A 107 17.93 3.06 -6.95
C LEU A 107 16.45 2.78 -7.20
N GLY A 108 16.11 1.83 -8.08
CA GLY A 108 14.75 1.35 -8.27
C GLY A 108 14.19 0.67 -7.01
N GLY A 109 14.96 -0.21 -6.38
CA GLY A 109 14.59 -0.87 -5.13
C GLY A 109 14.48 0.11 -3.96
N LEU A 110 15.46 1.00 -3.80
CA LEU A 110 15.45 2.01 -2.74
C LEU A 110 14.27 2.97 -2.86
N SER A 111 13.99 3.45 -4.07
CA SER A 111 12.83 4.32 -4.31
C SER A 111 11.51 3.60 -4.08
N SER A 112 11.41 2.30 -4.39
CA SER A 112 10.23 1.48 -4.06
C SER A 112 10.03 1.36 -2.56
N ALA A 113 11.10 1.08 -1.80
CA ALA A 113 11.05 1.00 -0.34
C ALA A 113 10.61 2.35 0.26
N LEU A 114 11.20 3.45 -0.20
CA LEU A 114 10.80 4.80 0.22
C LEU A 114 9.35 5.11 -0.14
N ALA A 115 8.91 4.73 -1.34
CA ALA A 115 7.52 4.92 -1.75
C ALA A 115 6.54 4.17 -0.83
N ILE A 116 6.85 2.94 -0.45
CA ILE A 116 6.02 2.16 0.49
C ILE A 116 5.95 2.87 1.85
N LEU A 117 7.06 3.36 2.38
CA LEU A 117 7.10 4.09 3.65
C LEU A 117 6.30 5.40 3.58
N ILE A 118 6.51 6.19 2.54
CA ILE A 118 5.87 7.51 2.37
C ILE A 118 4.38 7.36 2.09
N LEU A 119 3.99 6.53 1.10
CA LEU A 119 2.59 6.35 0.74
C LEU A 119 1.83 5.59 1.82
N GLY A 120 2.47 4.63 2.49
CA GLY A 120 1.92 3.91 3.63
C GLY A 120 1.86 4.72 4.92
N ARG A 121 2.49 5.93 4.93
CA ARG A 121 2.64 6.78 6.13
C ARG A 121 3.20 6.00 7.31
N LEU A 122 4.22 5.20 7.05
CA LEU A 122 4.91 4.40 8.06
C LEU A 122 6.13 5.15 8.61
N PRO A 123 6.51 4.98 9.91
CA PRO A 123 5.83 4.18 10.94
C PRO A 123 4.59 4.88 11.49
N ARG A 124 3.52 4.12 11.75
CA ARG A 124 2.34 4.61 12.46
C ARG A 124 2.53 4.41 13.95
N LEU A 125 3.02 5.43 14.65
CA LEU A 125 3.30 5.37 16.08
C LEU A 125 2.04 5.37 16.95
N ARG A 126 0.88 5.73 16.39
CA ARG A 126 -0.41 5.71 17.09
C ARG A 126 -1.27 4.61 16.50
N PRO A 127 -1.73 3.65 17.30
CA PRO A 127 -2.69 2.66 16.83
C PRO A 127 -3.98 3.37 16.38
N SER A 128 -4.59 2.87 15.31
CA SER A 128 -5.91 3.35 14.89
C SER A 128 -6.92 3.03 15.98
N LEU A 129 -7.83 3.97 16.28
CA LEU A 129 -8.94 3.76 17.23
C LEU A 129 -9.86 2.59 16.79
N THR A 130 -9.80 2.21 15.53
CA THR A 130 -10.57 1.12 14.93
C THR A 130 -9.81 -0.21 14.86
N TYR A 131 -8.57 -0.28 15.37
CA TYR A 131 -7.78 -1.51 15.37
C TYR A 131 -8.00 -2.31 16.64
N ASP A 132 -8.25 -3.62 16.49
CA ASP A 132 -8.32 -4.58 17.57
C ASP A 132 -7.29 -5.70 17.32
N PRO A 133 -6.49 -6.12 18.33
CA PRO A 133 -5.51 -7.20 18.18
C PRO A 133 -6.09 -8.53 17.70
N ARG A 134 -7.39 -8.78 17.92
CA ARG A 134 -8.09 -9.98 17.44
C ARG A 134 -8.10 -10.11 15.91
N PHE A 135 -7.93 -8.98 15.17
CA PHE A 135 -7.87 -9.00 13.70
C PHE A 135 -6.59 -9.63 13.13
N THR A 136 -5.57 -9.83 13.96
CA THR A 136 -4.35 -10.57 13.59
C THR A 136 -4.40 -12.05 13.98
N VAL A 137 -5.45 -12.48 14.65
CA VAL A 137 -5.61 -13.87 15.11
C VAL A 137 -6.69 -14.59 14.32
N ASP A 138 -7.96 -14.26 14.55
CA ASP A 138 -9.08 -15.04 14.03
C ASP A 138 -10.38 -14.24 13.81
N ARG A 139 -10.34 -12.91 13.93
CA ARG A 139 -11.55 -12.07 13.79
C ARG A 139 -11.43 -11.14 12.60
N PHE A 140 -12.59 -10.85 12.02
CA PHE A 140 -12.76 -9.88 10.95
C PHE A 140 -13.33 -8.58 11.52
N GLY A 141 -12.88 -7.44 10.98
CA GLY A 141 -13.36 -6.14 11.40
C GLY A 141 -13.90 -5.35 10.23
N VAL A 142 -15.07 -4.73 10.39
CA VAL A 142 -15.61 -3.76 9.42
C VAL A 142 -15.76 -2.42 10.12
N ALA A 143 -14.93 -1.45 9.73
CA ALA A 143 -14.98 -0.09 10.23
C ALA A 143 -15.64 0.81 9.19
N VAL A 144 -16.62 1.59 9.64
CA VAL A 144 -17.37 2.55 8.83
C VAL A 144 -17.08 3.95 9.33
N ALA A 145 -16.53 4.80 8.46
CA ALA A 145 -16.39 6.23 8.74
C ALA A 145 -17.62 6.97 8.18
N CYS A 146 -18.45 7.47 9.05
CA CYS A 146 -19.70 8.15 8.68
C CYS A 146 -19.95 9.42 9.49
N PRO A 147 -20.83 10.33 9.03
CA PRO A 147 -21.32 11.44 9.84
C PRO A 147 -22.03 10.92 11.10
N THR A 148 -21.95 11.68 12.19
CA THR A 148 -22.46 11.27 13.50
C THR A 148 -23.96 10.91 13.52
N ASP A 149 -24.75 11.57 12.69
CA ASP A 149 -26.19 11.33 12.49
C ASP A 149 -26.49 9.96 11.86
N LYS A 150 -25.57 9.40 11.07
CA LYS A 150 -25.70 8.06 10.46
C LYS A 150 -25.04 6.94 11.28
N ALA A 151 -24.39 7.25 12.40
CA ALA A 151 -23.66 6.27 13.20
C ALA A 151 -24.59 5.19 13.78
N GLU A 152 -25.79 5.56 14.25
CA GLU A 152 -26.76 4.59 14.76
C GLU A 152 -27.31 3.66 13.67
N THR A 153 -27.47 4.17 12.45
CA THR A 153 -27.85 3.35 11.30
C THR A 153 -26.73 2.36 10.94
N ALA A 154 -25.47 2.80 10.93
CA ALA A 154 -24.35 1.91 10.70
C ALA A 154 -24.24 0.82 11.77
N LYS A 155 -24.43 1.19 13.05
CA LYS A 155 -24.44 0.27 14.18
C LYS A 155 -25.54 -0.79 14.05
N SER A 156 -26.76 -0.38 13.71
CA SER A 156 -27.88 -1.31 13.54
C SER A 156 -27.65 -2.30 12.40
N VAL A 157 -27.03 -1.86 11.30
CA VAL A 157 -26.69 -2.74 10.17
C VAL A 157 -25.65 -3.77 10.58
N LEU A 158 -24.55 -3.34 11.23
CA LEU A 158 -23.51 -4.26 11.68
C LEU A 158 -24.03 -5.29 12.68
N SER A 159 -24.90 -4.87 13.61
CA SER A 159 -25.52 -5.78 14.57
C SER A 159 -26.48 -6.76 13.89
N ALA A 160 -27.28 -6.31 12.92
CA ALA A 160 -28.20 -7.16 12.17
C ALA A 160 -27.48 -8.19 11.28
N ALA A 161 -26.30 -7.86 10.78
CA ALA A 161 -25.44 -8.77 10.01
C ALA A 161 -24.70 -9.81 10.88
N GLY A 162 -24.87 -9.81 12.20
CA GLY A 162 -24.28 -10.79 13.10
C GLY A 162 -22.93 -10.42 13.68
N ALA A 163 -22.66 -9.12 13.87
CA ALA A 163 -21.46 -8.70 14.59
C ALA A 163 -21.47 -9.20 16.04
N GLU A 164 -20.37 -9.81 16.51
CA GLU A 164 -20.18 -10.21 17.92
C GLU A 164 -20.12 -8.99 18.83
N GLU A 165 -19.53 -7.92 18.34
CA GLU A 165 -19.34 -6.68 19.08
C GLU A 165 -19.39 -5.47 18.12
N VAL A 166 -20.06 -4.40 18.52
CA VAL A 166 -20.08 -3.13 17.78
C VAL A 166 -19.62 -2.01 18.70
N ARG A 167 -18.52 -1.35 18.30
CA ARG A 167 -17.91 -0.21 19.01
C ARG A 167 -18.08 1.08 18.22
N ARG A 168 -18.06 2.18 18.94
CA ARG A 168 -18.05 3.53 18.40
C ARG A 168 -16.79 4.29 18.84
#